data_7ef6133468ebf5c291b34d60bab73467
#
_entry.id   7ef6133468ebf5c291b34d60bab73467
#
_cell.length_a   1.000
_cell.length_b   1.000
_cell.length_c   1.000
_cell.angle_alpha   90.00
_cell.angle_beta   90.00
_cell.angle_gamma   90.00
#
_symmetry.space_group_name_H-M   'P 1'
#
loop_
_entity.id
_entity.type
_entity.pdbx_description
1 polymer ?
#
loop_
_entity_poly.entity_id
_entity_poly.type
_entity_poly.pdbx_seq_one_letter_code
_entity_poly.pdbx_strand_id
1 'polypeptide(L)'
;MTHMKKSRIAIVAMVFAVAATLSAVAVERPAPEKNLHTVRINSLEDLKAYFAYNPERDIIVSGHRGGMMPGYPENCIESCEKTLSLMPTFFEIDFSFTKDSVMVLMHDLTIDRTTNGKGRVADYTYEELQGFRLIDRDGKLTPYRIPRLKDMLEWGKDKVAFNFDNKYINTKGVSEAVRKASLDYYIRQLKPGGDWSMYHNIMLSVRSLEEAMYYWNAGIRNVMFCCEISSREMFDAYEACPIPWDYVMAYIRLSVDPELQEVYDLLHARGVSTMTSITGSSDKVKNPRDRRVCYLRDLVSEPDLIETDYPSEFADLPRSRAEIHALQDRAIEGNRAFKAGKMKGTKRK
;
A
#
# COMPACT_ATOMS: atom_id res chain seq x y z
N MET A 1 -34.96 60.28 -6.16
CA MET A 1 -34.90 58.80 -6.01
C MET A 1 -34.00 58.08 -7.03
N THR A 2 -33.29 58.79 -7.91
CA THR A 2 -32.57 58.21 -9.06
C THR A 2 -31.02 58.07 -8.83
N HIS A 3 -30.47 58.75 -7.85
CA HIS A 3 -29.00 58.69 -7.55
C HIS A 3 -28.56 57.56 -6.64
N MET A 4 -29.47 57.07 -5.79
CA MET A 4 -29.15 55.96 -4.85
C MET A 4 -29.14 54.57 -5.49
N LYS A 5 -29.81 54.36 -6.62
CA LYS A 5 -29.80 53.07 -7.35
C LYS A 5 -28.53 52.80 -8.16
N LYS A 6 -27.89 53.85 -8.69
CA LYS A 6 -26.65 53.70 -9.44
C LYS A 6 -25.41 53.35 -8.56
N SER A 7 -25.37 53.79 -7.34
CA SER A 7 -24.29 53.49 -6.38
C SER A 7 -24.27 52.04 -5.91
N ARG A 8 -25.47 51.41 -5.72
CA ARG A 8 -25.57 50.01 -5.29
C ARG A 8 -25.18 49.00 -6.36
N ILE A 9 -25.44 49.31 -7.64
CA ILE A 9 -25.06 48.45 -8.77
C ILE A 9 -23.54 48.48 -8.99
N ALA A 10 -22.86 49.61 -8.79
CA ALA A 10 -21.42 49.69 -8.90
C ALA A 10 -20.68 48.95 -7.78
N ILE A 11 -21.21 48.93 -6.54
CA ILE A 11 -20.61 48.20 -5.42
C ILE A 11 -20.79 46.69 -5.59
N VAL A 12 -21.92 46.21 -6.10
CA VAL A 12 -22.14 44.80 -6.37
C VAL A 12 -21.25 44.30 -7.53
N ALA A 13 -21.07 45.12 -8.57
CA ALA A 13 -20.16 44.78 -9.67
C ALA A 13 -18.66 44.76 -9.23
N MET A 14 -18.27 45.61 -8.28
CA MET A 14 -16.91 45.63 -7.74
C MET A 14 -16.63 44.45 -6.78
N VAL A 15 -17.62 43.96 -6.04
CA VAL A 15 -17.49 42.76 -5.19
C VAL A 15 -17.37 41.50 -6.06
N PHE A 16 -18.10 41.41 -7.17
CA PHE A 16 -17.95 40.29 -8.11
C PHE A 16 -16.64 40.33 -8.90
N ALA A 17 -16.10 41.51 -9.21
CA ALA A 17 -14.80 41.65 -9.88
C ALA A 17 -13.62 41.29 -8.95
N VAL A 18 -13.72 41.56 -7.64
CA VAL A 18 -12.69 41.16 -6.68
C VAL A 18 -12.74 39.66 -6.35
N ALA A 19 -13.91 39.03 -6.43
CA ALA A 19 -14.06 37.58 -6.28
C ALA A 19 -13.52 36.80 -7.51
N ALA A 20 -13.48 37.41 -8.68
CA ALA A 20 -12.96 36.77 -9.92
C ALA A 20 -11.41 36.88 -10.08
N THR A 21 -10.71 37.64 -9.24
CA THR A 21 -9.26 37.80 -9.30
C THR A 21 -8.47 37.05 -8.21
N LEU A 22 -9.11 36.20 -7.42
CA LEU A 22 -8.43 35.11 -6.77
C LEU A 22 -8.11 34.05 -7.83
N SER A 23 -7.14 34.38 -8.69
CA SER A 23 -6.47 33.40 -9.53
C SER A 23 -5.99 32.30 -8.59
N ALA A 24 -6.68 31.16 -8.62
CA ALA A 24 -6.10 29.96 -8.08
C ALA A 24 -4.73 29.84 -8.74
N VAL A 25 -3.66 30.08 -7.99
CA VAL A 25 -2.31 29.73 -8.42
C VAL A 25 -2.44 28.26 -8.78
N ALA A 26 -2.47 27.95 -10.05
CA ALA A 26 -2.48 26.59 -10.53
C ALA A 26 -1.16 26.01 -10.02
N VAL A 27 -1.25 25.20 -8.97
CA VAL A 27 -0.08 24.44 -8.51
C VAL A 27 0.19 23.47 -9.65
N GLU A 28 1.23 23.76 -10.41
CA GLU A 28 1.62 23.03 -11.60
C GLU A 28 1.97 21.60 -11.19
N ARG A 29 1.42 20.60 -11.89
CA ARG A 29 1.81 19.21 -11.66
C ARG A 29 3.29 19.07 -12.01
N PRO A 30 4.11 18.46 -11.13
CA PRO A 30 5.47 18.09 -11.49
C PRO A 30 5.49 17.23 -12.76
N ALA A 31 6.56 17.34 -13.53
CA ALA A 31 6.77 16.44 -14.66
C ALA A 31 6.89 14.99 -14.17
N PRO A 32 6.45 14.00 -14.96
CA PRO A 32 6.61 12.58 -14.62
C PRO A 32 8.07 12.24 -14.32
N GLU A 33 8.27 11.37 -13.33
CA GLU A 33 9.60 10.87 -12.96
C GLU A 33 10.21 10.05 -14.10
N LYS A 34 11.53 10.17 -14.26
CA LYS A 34 12.29 9.39 -15.23
C LYS A 34 13.08 8.29 -14.52
N ASN A 35 13.41 7.22 -15.23
CA ASN A 35 14.23 6.12 -14.71
C ASN A 35 13.59 5.38 -13.52
N LEU A 36 12.39 4.86 -13.72
CA LEU A 36 11.67 4.10 -12.71
C LEU A 36 12.27 2.71 -12.51
N HIS A 37 12.37 2.29 -11.26
CA HIS A 37 12.74 0.91 -10.86
C HIS A 37 11.52 -0.01 -11.01
N THR A 38 11.19 -0.38 -12.23
CA THR A 38 9.98 -1.16 -12.53
C THR A 38 10.20 -2.66 -12.37
N VAL A 39 9.13 -3.37 -12.02
CA VAL A 39 9.04 -4.83 -12.08
C VAL A 39 8.20 -5.21 -13.29
N ARG A 40 8.76 -6.01 -14.22
CA ARG A 40 8.02 -6.45 -15.41
C ARG A 40 7.16 -7.66 -15.06
N ILE A 41 5.84 -7.47 -15.08
CA ILE A 41 4.86 -8.53 -14.86
C ILE A 41 3.88 -8.51 -16.04
N ASN A 42 4.09 -9.43 -16.99
CA ASN A 42 3.32 -9.51 -18.22
C ASN A 42 2.37 -10.71 -18.25
N SER A 43 2.49 -11.58 -17.25
CA SER A 43 1.68 -12.80 -17.11
C SER A 43 1.46 -13.11 -15.63
N LEU A 44 0.50 -13.99 -15.35
CA LEU A 44 0.31 -14.53 -14.00
C LEU A 44 1.56 -15.30 -13.51
N GLU A 45 2.25 -15.98 -14.43
CA GLU A 45 3.48 -16.72 -14.08
C GLU A 45 4.61 -15.77 -13.67
N ASP A 46 4.71 -14.57 -14.29
CA ASP A 46 5.64 -13.54 -13.85
C ASP A 46 5.28 -13.03 -12.45
N LEU A 47 3.97 -12.85 -12.16
CA LEU A 47 3.51 -12.42 -10.82
C LEU A 47 3.85 -13.47 -9.76
N LYS A 48 3.56 -14.76 -10.05
CA LYS A 48 3.91 -15.88 -9.17
C LYS A 48 5.41 -15.97 -8.93
N ALA A 49 6.22 -15.85 -9.98
CA ALA A 49 7.68 -15.87 -9.89
C ALA A 49 8.22 -14.67 -9.07
N TYR A 50 7.57 -13.50 -9.19
CA TYR A 50 7.95 -12.31 -8.42
C TYR A 50 7.67 -12.49 -6.93
N PHE A 51 6.62 -13.17 -6.53
CA PHE A 51 6.26 -13.40 -5.13
C PHE A 51 6.64 -14.78 -4.58
N ALA A 52 7.21 -15.69 -5.39
CA ALA A 52 7.69 -16.97 -4.89
C ALA A 52 8.82 -16.77 -3.86
N TYR A 53 8.86 -17.60 -2.82
CA TYR A 53 9.95 -17.59 -1.85
C TYR A 53 11.31 -17.88 -2.53
N ASN A 54 12.27 -17.07 -2.20
CA ASN A 54 13.67 -17.22 -2.65
C ASN A 54 14.60 -16.67 -1.55
N PRO A 55 15.37 -17.55 -0.87
CA PRO A 55 16.26 -17.15 0.23
C PRO A 55 17.39 -16.22 -0.19
N GLU A 56 17.74 -16.18 -1.48
CA GLU A 56 18.82 -15.31 -2.00
C GLU A 56 18.27 -13.93 -2.48
N ARG A 57 16.96 -13.73 -2.44
CA ARG A 57 16.36 -12.48 -2.91
C ARG A 57 16.49 -11.38 -1.86
N ASP A 58 16.70 -10.16 -2.35
CA ASP A 58 16.55 -8.94 -1.55
C ASP A 58 15.16 -8.86 -0.93
N ILE A 59 15.05 -8.32 0.28
CA ILE A 59 13.77 -8.04 0.93
C ILE A 59 12.97 -7.09 0.04
N ILE A 60 11.76 -7.52 -0.34
CA ILE A 60 10.84 -6.73 -1.15
C ILE A 60 10.10 -5.75 -0.25
N VAL A 61 9.94 -4.50 -0.71
CA VAL A 61 9.19 -3.48 0.01
C VAL A 61 7.84 -3.25 -0.65
N SER A 62 6.77 -3.28 0.16
CA SER A 62 5.43 -2.87 -0.19
C SER A 62 5.16 -1.45 0.29
N GLY A 63 4.69 -0.60 -0.62
CA GLY A 63 4.18 0.72 -0.26
C GLY A 63 2.71 0.64 0.11
N HIS A 64 2.40 0.68 1.42
CA HIS A 64 1.04 0.74 1.92
C HIS A 64 0.35 2.02 1.43
N ARG A 65 -0.84 1.87 0.84
CA ARG A 65 -1.60 2.94 0.17
C ARG A 65 -0.81 3.66 -0.94
N GLY A 66 0.01 2.93 -1.68
CA GLY A 66 0.87 3.51 -2.70
C GLY A 66 2.15 4.17 -2.16
N GLY A 67 2.38 4.12 -0.85
CA GLY A 67 3.43 4.86 -0.14
C GLY A 67 3.08 6.34 0.00
N MET A 68 3.70 7.01 0.95
CA MET A 68 3.49 8.44 1.16
C MET A 68 4.79 9.13 1.60
N MET A 69 4.93 10.39 1.23
CA MET A 69 6.04 11.24 1.66
C MET A 69 5.62 12.72 1.60
N PRO A 70 6.41 13.64 2.16
CA PRO A 70 6.09 15.08 2.04
C PRO A 70 5.88 15.49 0.59
N GLY A 71 4.73 16.11 0.29
CA GLY A 71 4.33 16.51 -1.05
C GLY A 71 3.67 15.42 -1.91
N TYR A 72 3.63 14.16 -1.44
CA TYR A 72 3.07 13.01 -2.15
C TYR A 72 2.07 12.26 -1.25
N PRO A 73 0.76 12.36 -1.53
CA PRO A 73 -0.30 11.79 -0.69
C PRO A 73 -0.45 10.27 -0.86
N GLU A 74 -1.14 9.63 0.08
CA GLU A 74 -1.55 8.23 -0.04
C GLU A 74 -2.52 8.01 -1.22
N ASN A 75 -2.59 6.79 -1.74
CA ASN A 75 -3.49 6.37 -2.83
C ASN A 75 -3.43 7.29 -4.06
N CYS A 76 -2.22 7.67 -4.47
CA CYS A 76 -1.95 8.61 -5.54
C CYS A 76 -0.93 8.04 -6.53
N ILE A 77 -1.18 8.16 -7.82
CA ILE A 77 -0.28 7.65 -8.88
C ILE A 77 1.09 8.30 -8.75
N GLU A 78 1.13 9.60 -8.52
CA GLU A 78 2.38 10.36 -8.43
C GLU A 78 3.24 9.96 -7.22
N SER A 79 2.61 9.47 -6.16
CA SER A 79 3.33 8.93 -4.99
C SER A 79 3.99 7.58 -5.31
N CYS A 80 3.26 6.71 -6.00
CA CYS A 80 3.82 5.45 -6.51
C CYS A 80 4.98 5.72 -7.48
N GLU A 81 4.81 6.65 -8.41
CA GLU A 81 5.83 7.02 -9.38
C GLU A 81 7.08 7.58 -8.70
N LYS A 82 6.89 8.47 -7.72
CA LYS A 82 7.99 9.01 -6.91
C LYS A 82 8.73 7.94 -6.16
N THR A 83 8.02 6.99 -5.54
CA THR A 83 8.65 5.85 -4.86
C THR A 83 9.47 5.01 -5.83
N LEU A 84 8.93 4.68 -7.01
CA LEU A 84 9.66 3.91 -8.04
C LEU A 84 10.87 4.64 -8.60
N SER A 85 10.91 5.96 -8.55
CA SER A 85 12.11 6.71 -8.94
C SER A 85 13.27 6.53 -7.95
N LEU A 86 12.99 6.06 -6.75
CA LEU A 86 13.96 5.85 -5.68
C LEU A 86 14.34 4.37 -5.50
N MET A 87 13.37 3.45 -5.66
CA MET A 87 13.60 2.03 -5.43
C MET A 87 12.48 1.16 -6.03
N PRO A 88 12.77 -0.13 -6.34
CA PRO A 88 11.72 -1.08 -6.75
C PRO A 88 10.77 -1.33 -5.57
N THR A 89 9.47 -1.26 -5.85
CA THR A 89 8.41 -1.38 -4.85
C THR A 89 7.16 -1.93 -5.53
N PHE A 90 6.38 -2.78 -4.87
CA PHE A 90 4.99 -3.02 -5.23
C PHE A 90 4.08 -2.25 -4.27
N PHE A 91 2.80 -2.10 -4.59
CA PHE A 91 1.93 -1.22 -3.83
C PHE A 91 0.66 -1.93 -3.36
N GLU A 92 0.35 -1.76 -2.09
CA GLU A 92 -1.01 -1.96 -1.62
C GLU A 92 -1.82 -0.70 -1.91
N ILE A 93 -3.05 -0.85 -2.38
CA ILE A 93 -3.96 0.23 -2.72
C ILE A 93 -5.39 -0.07 -2.30
N ASP A 94 -6.09 1.00 -1.90
CA ASP A 94 -7.47 0.99 -1.48
C ASP A 94 -8.35 1.71 -2.47
N PHE A 95 -9.60 1.28 -2.60
CA PHE A 95 -10.54 2.00 -3.44
C PHE A 95 -11.97 1.93 -2.93
N SER A 96 -12.73 2.96 -3.29
CA SER A 96 -14.13 3.13 -2.93
C SER A 96 -14.97 3.51 -4.15
N PHE A 97 -16.30 3.30 -4.07
CA PHE A 97 -17.23 3.66 -5.13
C PHE A 97 -17.77 5.08 -4.95
N THR A 98 -17.79 5.83 -6.03
CA THR A 98 -18.50 7.10 -6.15
C THR A 98 -20.02 6.88 -6.34
N LYS A 99 -20.79 7.96 -6.29
CA LYS A 99 -22.24 7.99 -6.54
C LYS A 99 -22.61 7.43 -7.93
N ASP A 100 -21.78 7.69 -8.92
CA ASP A 100 -21.93 7.23 -10.31
C ASP A 100 -21.21 5.92 -10.57
N SER A 101 -20.86 5.16 -9.50
CA SER A 101 -20.24 3.83 -9.56
C SER A 101 -18.85 3.77 -10.21
N VAL A 102 -18.12 4.88 -10.21
CA VAL A 102 -16.70 4.90 -10.60
C VAL A 102 -15.86 4.48 -9.40
N MET A 103 -14.89 3.58 -9.59
CA MET A 103 -13.92 3.24 -8.56
C MET A 103 -12.80 4.25 -8.52
N VAL A 104 -12.60 4.84 -7.34
CA VAL A 104 -11.55 5.82 -7.06
C VAL A 104 -10.64 5.33 -5.94
N LEU A 105 -9.37 5.72 -5.98
CA LEU A 105 -8.43 5.36 -4.92
C LEU A 105 -8.74 6.18 -3.67
N MET A 106 -9.18 5.51 -2.63
CA MET A 106 -9.53 6.12 -1.34
C MET A 106 -9.65 5.05 -0.26
N HIS A 107 -8.88 5.19 0.80
CA HIS A 107 -8.93 4.28 1.95
C HIS A 107 -10.21 4.48 2.78
N ASP A 108 -10.52 5.71 3.14
CA ASP A 108 -11.66 6.03 3.99
C ASP A 108 -12.96 6.10 3.16
N LEU A 109 -14.09 5.81 3.76
CA LEU A 109 -15.39 6.01 3.11
C LEU A 109 -15.77 7.49 2.96
N THR A 110 -14.95 8.40 3.53
CA THR A 110 -15.08 9.86 3.41
C THR A 110 -13.81 10.46 2.85
N ILE A 111 -13.91 11.65 2.24
CA ILE A 111 -12.77 12.39 1.68
C ILE A 111 -12.09 13.33 2.70
N ASP A 112 -12.57 13.33 3.95
CA ASP A 112 -12.26 14.34 4.97
C ASP A 112 -10.79 14.38 5.39
N ARG A 113 -10.14 13.22 5.49
CA ARG A 113 -8.77 13.09 6.02
C ARG A 113 -7.71 13.38 4.96
N THR A 114 -7.97 12.98 3.73
CA THR A 114 -6.97 12.96 2.66
C THR A 114 -7.19 14.00 1.58
N THR A 115 -8.22 14.86 1.73
CA THR A 115 -8.49 15.94 0.77
C THR A 115 -8.86 17.24 1.48
N ASN A 116 -8.95 18.34 0.70
CA ASN A 116 -9.50 19.60 1.17
C ASN A 116 -11.05 19.64 1.12
N GLY A 117 -11.70 18.53 0.80
CA GLY A 117 -13.16 18.35 0.82
C GLY A 117 -13.68 17.73 2.10
N LYS A 118 -14.99 17.51 2.15
CA LYS A 118 -15.71 16.85 3.26
C LYS A 118 -16.83 15.99 2.71
N GLY A 119 -17.19 14.92 3.41
CA GLY A 119 -18.32 14.07 3.10
C GLY A 119 -17.93 12.70 2.58
N ARG A 120 -18.92 11.87 2.27
CA ARG A 120 -18.71 10.50 1.84
C ARG A 120 -18.34 10.43 0.36
N VAL A 121 -17.43 9.54 0.00
CA VAL A 121 -17.08 9.26 -1.41
C VAL A 121 -18.33 8.94 -2.23
N ALA A 122 -19.23 8.12 -1.69
CA ALA A 122 -20.46 7.70 -2.35
C ALA A 122 -21.51 8.79 -2.56
N ASP A 123 -21.33 9.98 -2.00
CA ASP A 123 -22.24 11.12 -2.17
C ASP A 123 -21.86 11.99 -3.39
N TYR A 124 -20.66 11.79 -3.95
CA TYR A 124 -20.10 12.54 -5.08
C TYR A 124 -19.99 11.68 -6.33
N THR A 125 -20.22 12.28 -7.50
CA THR A 125 -19.77 11.71 -8.78
C THR A 125 -18.24 11.84 -8.89
N TYR A 126 -17.64 11.08 -9.81
CA TYR A 126 -16.21 11.22 -10.07
C TYR A 126 -15.83 12.65 -10.50
N GLU A 127 -16.65 13.27 -11.33
CA GLU A 127 -16.42 14.65 -11.81
C GLU A 127 -16.43 15.65 -10.64
N GLU A 128 -17.39 15.52 -9.71
CA GLU A 128 -17.45 16.36 -8.51
C GLU A 128 -16.22 16.16 -7.61
N LEU A 129 -15.73 14.92 -7.47
CA LEU A 129 -14.51 14.63 -6.71
C LEU A 129 -13.26 15.28 -7.32
N GLN A 130 -13.23 15.53 -8.64
CA GLN A 130 -12.15 16.25 -9.28
C GLN A 130 -12.09 17.75 -8.89
N GLY A 131 -13.11 18.28 -8.21
CA GLY A 131 -13.06 19.60 -7.56
C GLY A 131 -12.13 19.66 -6.35
N PHE A 132 -11.83 18.52 -5.71
CA PHE A 132 -10.98 18.45 -4.53
C PHE A 132 -9.54 18.08 -4.88
N ARG A 133 -8.62 18.45 -3.97
CA ARG A 133 -7.20 18.11 -4.05
C ARG A 133 -6.79 17.26 -2.87
N LEU A 134 -5.88 16.34 -3.12
CA LEU A 134 -5.28 15.50 -2.09
C LEU A 134 -4.36 16.35 -1.19
N ILE A 135 -4.30 15.99 0.06
CA ILE A 135 -3.36 16.51 1.05
C ILE A 135 -2.34 15.41 1.37
N ASP A 136 -1.09 15.81 1.62
CA ASP A 136 -0.04 14.87 2.01
C ASP A 136 -0.14 14.49 3.50
N ARG A 137 0.74 13.61 3.94
CA ARG A 137 0.80 13.14 5.35
C ARG A 137 1.01 14.25 6.38
N ASP A 138 1.56 15.40 5.96
CA ASP A 138 1.82 16.55 6.82
C ASP A 138 0.63 17.54 6.81
N GLY A 139 -0.47 17.19 6.12
CA GLY A 139 -1.67 18.00 5.98
C GLY A 139 -1.55 19.14 4.96
N LYS A 140 -0.52 19.13 4.11
CA LYS A 140 -0.31 20.15 3.08
C LYS A 140 -1.07 19.80 1.81
N LEU A 141 -1.71 20.81 1.24
CA LEU A 141 -2.41 20.69 -0.03
C LEU A 141 -1.40 20.43 -1.17
N THR A 142 -1.70 19.42 -1.99
CA THR A 142 -0.91 19.06 -3.16
C THR A 142 -1.61 19.47 -4.47
N PRO A 143 -0.95 19.42 -5.62
CA PRO A 143 -1.59 19.63 -6.92
C PRO A 143 -2.42 18.42 -7.38
N TYR A 144 -2.31 17.29 -6.70
CA TYR A 144 -2.86 16.00 -7.11
C TYR A 144 -4.34 15.87 -6.77
N ARG A 145 -5.03 15.01 -7.51
CA ARG A 145 -6.46 14.76 -7.37
C ARG A 145 -6.69 13.27 -7.12
N ILE A 146 -7.89 12.93 -6.67
CA ILE A 146 -8.29 11.53 -6.46
C ILE A 146 -8.26 10.79 -7.80
N PRO A 147 -7.41 9.78 -7.99
CA PRO A 147 -7.35 9.03 -9.24
C PRO A 147 -8.44 7.94 -9.29
N ARG A 148 -8.83 7.54 -10.51
CA ARG A 148 -9.62 6.32 -10.69
C ARG A 148 -8.71 5.10 -10.55
N LEU A 149 -9.27 3.98 -10.09
CA LEU A 149 -8.57 2.70 -10.11
C LEU A 149 -8.11 2.34 -11.53
N LYS A 150 -8.96 2.61 -12.54
CA LYS A 150 -8.58 2.39 -13.95
C LYS A 150 -7.30 3.12 -14.34
N ASP A 151 -7.16 4.38 -13.94
CA ASP A 151 -5.97 5.18 -14.27
C ASP A 151 -4.72 4.62 -13.57
N MET A 152 -4.86 4.13 -12.33
CA MET A 152 -3.78 3.45 -11.60
C MET A 152 -3.37 2.15 -12.29
N LEU A 153 -4.33 1.33 -12.71
CA LEU A 153 -4.04 0.07 -13.41
C LEU A 153 -3.35 0.30 -14.77
N GLU A 154 -3.84 1.27 -15.56
CA GLU A 154 -3.19 1.65 -16.82
C GLU A 154 -1.76 2.17 -16.59
N TRP A 155 -1.57 3.03 -15.58
CA TRP A 155 -0.24 3.51 -15.22
C TRP A 155 0.68 2.37 -14.76
N GLY A 156 0.18 1.45 -13.92
CA GLY A 156 0.96 0.37 -13.31
C GLY A 156 1.21 -0.84 -14.22
N LYS A 157 0.53 -0.90 -15.38
CA LYS A 157 0.71 -1.99 -16.34
C LYS A 157 2.19 -2.12 -16.73
N ASP A 158 2.71 -3.35 -16.66
CA ASP A 158 4.10 -3.70 -16.96
C ASP A 158 5.16 -2.94 -16.13
N LYS A 159 4.76 -2.32 -15.02
CA LYS A 159 5.66 -1.55 -14.15
C LYS A 159 5.71 -2.05 -12.72
N VAL A 160 4.58 -2.44 -12.14
CA VAL A 160 4.46 -2.81 -10.71
C VAL A 160 3.43 -3.90 -10.51
N ALA A 161 3.48 -4.57 -9.34
CA ALA A 161 2.37 -5.34 -8.81
C ALA A 161 1.53 -4.49 -7.86
N PHE A 162 0.24 -4.82 -7.78
CA PHE A 162 -0.70 -4.24 -6.83
C PHE A 162 -1.29 -5.30 -5.92
N ASN A 163 -1.39 -5.00 -4.63
CA ASN A 163 -2.20 -5.71 -3.66
C ASN A 163 -3.47 -4.89 -3.39
N PHE A 164 -4.63 -5.43 -3.72
CA PHE A 164 -5.92 -4.76 -3.57
C PHE A 164 -6.50 -5.03 -2.19
N ASP A 165 -6.68 -4.00 -1.36
CA ASP A 165 -7.43 -4.12 -0.11
C ASP A 165 -8.90 -3.72 -0.33
N ASN A 166 -9.81 -4.69 -0.14
CA ASN A 166 -11.23 -4.46 -0.28
C ASN A 166 -11.83 -3.87 1.00
N LYS A 167 -11.97 -2.55 1.04
CA LYS A 167 -12.50 -1.82 2.20
C LYS A 167 -13.92 -2.22 2.60
N TYR A 168 -14.73 -2.70 1.68
CA TYR A 168 -16.10 -3.11 1.98
C TYR A 168 -16.19 -4.43 2.76
N ILE A 169 -15.13 -5.24 2.76
CA ILE A 169 -15.08 -6.49 3.52
C ILE A 169 -14.76 -6.22 5.00
N ASN A 170 -13.82 -5.32 5.26
CA ASN A 170 -13.23 -5.14 6.59
C ASN A 170 -13.73 -3.91 7.36
N THR A 171 -14.47 -3.01 6.71
CA THR A 171 -14.94 -1.78 7.36
C THR A 171 -16.09 -2.06 8.31
N LYS A 172 -15.94 -1.62 9.56
CA LYS A 172 -17.00 -1.71 10.58
C LYS A 172 -18.26 -0.98 10.11
N GLY A 173 -19.41 -1.62 10.26
CA GLY A 173 -20.71 -1.05 9.88
C GLY A 173 -21.12 -1.32 8.42
N VAL A 174 -20.27 -1.96 7.62
CA VAL A 174 -20.66 -2.47 6.30
C VAL A 174 -21.51 -3.72 6.47
N SER A 175 -22.70 -3.75 5.86
CA SER A 175 -23.59 -4.90 5.94
C SER A 175 -23.10 -6.09 5.15
N GLU A 176 -23.53 -7.30 5.52
CA GLU A 176 -23.17 -8.53 4.80
C GLU A 176 -23.57 -8.48 3.32
N ALA A 177 -24.71 -7.91 3.01
CA ALA A 177 -25.16 -7.71 1.63
C ALA A 177 -24.18 -6.85 0.81
N VAL A 178 -23.65 -5.78 1.39
CA VAL A 178 -22.65 -4.91 0.73
C VAL A 178 -21.32 -5.63 0.59
N ARG A 179 -20.87 -6.40 1.60
CA ARG A 179 -19.68 -7.23 1.53
C ARG A 179 -19.76 -8.21 0.37
N LYS A 180 -20.86 -8.98 0.31
CA LYS A 180 -21.09 -9.93 -0.76
C LYS A 180 -21.14 -9.25 -2.13
N ALA A 181 -21.86 -8.13 -2.27
CA ALA A 181 -21.94 -7.38 -3.51
C ALA A 181 -20.56 -6.89 -3.99
N SER A 182 -19.67 -6.53 -3.05
CA SER A 182 -18.29 -6.14 -3.34
C SER A 182 -17.47 -7.32 -3.88
N LEU A 183 -17.56 -8.51 -3.25
CA LEU A 183 -16.91 -9.73 -3.73
C LEU A 183 -17.40 -10.12 -5.13
N ASP A 184 -18.72 -10.11 -5.34
CA ASP A 184 -19.34 -10.40 -6.63
C ASP A 184 -18.92 -9.40 -7.72
N TYR A 185 -18.71 -8.13 -7.33
CA TYR A 185 -18.18 -7.11 -8.24
C TYR A 185 -16.75 -7.44 -8.68
N TYR A 186 -15.84 -7.75 -7.75
CA TYR A 186 -14.46 -8.12 -8.07
C TYR A 186 -14.41 -9.34 -8.99
N ILE A 187 -15.22 -10.36 -8.69
CA ILE A 187 -15.31 -11.55 -9.54
C ILE A 187 -15.72 -11.17 -10.97
N ARG A 188 -16.71 -10.29 -11.14
CA ARG A 188 -17.11 -9.84 -12.50
C ARG A 188 -15.99 -9.10 -13.23
N GLN A 189 -15.23 -8.26 -12.51
CA GLN A 189 -14.12 -7.49 -13.09
C GLN A 189 -12.95 -8.39 -13.51
N LEU A 190 -12.70 -9.47 -12.76
CA LEU A 190 -11.58 -10.40 -13.00
C LEU A 190 -11.92 -11.49 -14.05
N LYS A 191 -13.20 -11.80 -14.27
CA LYS A 191 -13.62 -12.76 -15.30
C LYS A 191 -13.35 -12.24 -16.72
N PRO A 192 -13.21 -13.14 -17.71
CA PRO A 192 -13.06 -12.74 -19.11
C PRO A 192 -14.13 -11.74 -19.54
N GLY A 193 -13.70 -10.60 -20.09
CA GLY A 193 -14.57 -9.49 -20.48
C GLY A 193 -14.79 -8.43 -19.38
N GLY A 194 -14.36 -8.66 -18.16
CA GLY A 194 -14.33 -7.65 -17.11
C GLY A 194 -13.11 -6.73 -17.26
N ASP A 195 -13.21 -5.52 -16.71
CA ASP A 195 -12.21 -4.45 -16.87
C ASP A 195 -10.82 -4.80 -16.31
N TRP A 196 -10.74 -5.74 -15.35
CA TRP A 196 -9.47 -6.12 -14.74
C TRP A 196 -8.89 -7.42 -15.34
N SER A 197 -9.62 -8.08 -16.22
CA SER A 197 -9.22 -9.39 -16.77
C SER A 197 -7.93 -9.35 -17.60
N MET A 198 -7.55 -8.17 -18.07
CA MET A 198 -6.36 -7.95 -18.89
C MET A 198 -5.09 -7.59 -18.07
N TYR A 199 -5.24 -7.36 -16.76
CA TYR A 199 -4.11 -7.02 -15.91
C TYR A 199 -3.60 -8.26 -15.19
N HIS A 200 -2.29 -8.54 -15.30
CA HIS A 200 -1.64 -9.72 -14.71
C HIS A 200 -0.85 -9.39 -13.43
N ASN A 201 -0.92 -8.15 -12.97
CA ASN A 201 -0.15 -7.61 -11.87
C ASN A 201 -0.99 -7.36 -10.60
N ILE A 202 -2.12 -8.06 -10.48
CA ILE A 202 -3.07 -7.91 -9.36
C ILE A 202 -2.94 -9.09 -8.40
N MET A 203 -2.81 -8.77 -7.12
CA MET A 203 -3.00 -9.66 -5.98
C MET A 203 -4.18 -9.16 -5.15
N LEU A 204 -4.97 -10.03 -4.58
CA LEU A 204 -6.10 -9.69 -3.72
C LEU A 204 -5.73 -9.94 -2.26
N SER A 205 -5.82 -8.92 -1.42
CA SER A 205 -5.82 -9.09 0.04
C SER A 205 -7.08 -9.83 0.47
N VAL A 206 -6.92 -10.99 1.08
CA VAL A 206 -8.01 -11.81 1.62
C VAL A 206 -7.81 -12.04 3.12
N ARG A 207 -8.87 -11.86 3.90
CA ARG A 207 -8.82 -11.88 5.36
C ARG A 207 -9.17 -13.23 5.98
N SER A 208 -9.63 -14.17 5.16
CA SER A 208 -9.95 -15.52 5.61
C SER A 208 -9.83 -16.51 4.45
N LEU A 209 -9.67 -17.79 4.81
CA LEU A 209 -9.74 -18.87 3.82
C LEU A 209 -11.10 -18.91 3.11
N GLU A 210 -12.20 -18.59 3.81
CA GLU A 210 -13.53 -18.53 3.22
C GLU A 210 -13.59 -17.49 2.08
N GLU A 211 -13.01 -16.33 2.27
CA GLU A 211 -12.91 -15.28 1.24
C GLU A 211 -12.06 -15.74 0.05
N ALA A 212 -10.89 -16.33 0.30
CA ALA A 212 -10.04 -16.89 -0.76
C ALA A 212 -10.79 -17.96 -1.56
N MET A 213 -11.50 -18.85 -0.88
CA MET A 213 -12.31 -19.90 -1.48
C MET A 213 -13.52 -19.35 -2.26
N TYR A 214 -14.07 -18.20 -1.85
CA TYR A 214 -15.14 -17.53 -2.59
C TYR A 214 -14.69 -17.15 -4.01
N TYR A 215 -13.52 -16.52 -4.12
CA TYR A 215 -12.90 -16.22 -5.43
C TYR A 215 -12.53 -17.49 -6.19
N TRP A 216 -11.90 -18.46 -5.51
CA TRP A 216 -11.45 -19.71 -6.11
C TRP A 216 -12.62 -20.52 -6.70
N ASN A 217 -13.71 -20.68 -5.95
CA ASN A 217 -14.92 -21.39 -6.38
C ASN A 217 -15.67 -20.68 -7.52
N ALA A 218 -15.53 -19.36 -7.62
CA ALA A 218 -16.04 -18.59 -8.75
C ALA A 218 -15.20 -18.73 -10.03
N GLY A 219 -14.09 -19.49 -9.99
CA GLY A 219 -13.22 -19.77 -11.14
C GLY A 219 -12.15 -18.70 -11.39
N ILE A 220 -11.87 -17.80 -10.42
CA ILE A 220 -10.81 -16.80 -10.55
C ILE A 220 -9.45 -17.50 -10.45
N ARG A 221 -8.61 -17.34 -11.50
CA ARG A 221 -7.30 -18.00 -11.67
C ARG A 221 -6.24 -17.06 -12.27
N ASN A 222 -6.56 -15.79 -12.43
CA ASN A 222 -5.70 -14.79 -13.09
C ASN A 222 -5.09 -13.76 -12.11
N VAL A 223 -5.18 -14.02 -10.82
CA VAL A 223 -4.60 -13.20 -9.75
C VAL A 223 -3.97 -14.09 -8.69
N MET A 224 -3.11 -13.52 -7.84
CA MET A 224 -2.64 -14.14 -6.60
C MET A 224 -3.49 -13.67 -5.41
N PHE A 225 -3.33 -14.34 -4.28
CA PHE A 225 -3.97 -14.00 -3.01
C PHE A 225 -2.92 -13.67 -1.95
N CYS A 226 -3.06 -12.52 -1.30
CA CYS A 226 -2.36 -12.18 -0.07
C CYS A 226 -3.21 -12.65 1.10
N CYS A 227 -2.83 -13.77 1.71
CA CYS A 227 -3.61 -14.49 2.69
C CYS A 227 -3.06 -14.29 4.11
N GLU A 228 -3.90 -13.97 5.09
CA GLU A 228 -3.49 -13.99 6.48
C GLU A 228 -3.26 -15.44 6.93
N ILE A 229 -1.99 -15.81 7.22
CA ILE A 229 -1.59 -17.12 7.70
C ILE A 229 -0.58 -16.92 8.84
N SER A 230 -1.10 -16.70 10.04
CA SER A 230 -0.31 -16.32 11.23
C SER A 230 -0.36 -17.35 12.35
N SER A 231 -0.79 -18.58 12.05
CA SER A 231 -0.78 -19.70 12.99
C SER A 231 -0.68 -21.05 12.26
N ARG A 232 -0.28 -22.07 12.99
CA ARG A 232 -0.26 -23.45 12.48
C ARG A 232 -1.64 -23.91 12.03
N GLU A 233 -2.69 -23.56 12.76
CA GLU A 233 -4.07 -23.91 12.39
C GLU A 233 -4.47 -23.30 11.04
N MET A 234 -4.12 -22.03 10.82
CA MET A 234 -4.37 -21.38 9.52
C MET A 234 -3.58 -22.05 8.39
N PHE A 235 -2.30 -22.38 8.62
CA PHE A 235 -1.50 -23.11 7.64
C PHE A 235 -2.15 -24.46 7.29
N ASP A 236 -2.54 -25.26 8.26
CA ASP A 236 -3.16 -26.57 8.04
C ASP A 236 -4.49 -26.46 7.28
N ALA A 237 -5.25 -25.38 7.52
CA ALA A 237 -6.49 -25.11 6.77
C ALA A 237 -6.22 -24.78 5.30
N TYR A 238 -5.20 -23.99 5.00
CA TYR A 238 -4.77 -23.69 3.63
C TYR A 238 -4.16 -24.93 2.94
N GLU A 239 -3.37 -25.75 3.66
CA GLU A 239 -2.82 -27.01 3.12
C GLU A 239 -3.92 -28.00 2.72
N ALA A 240 -5.05 -27.99 3.40
CA ALA A 240 -6.20 -28.85 3.11
C ALA A 240 -7.11 -28.28 2.00
N CYS A 241 -6.93 -27.04 1.57
CA CYS A 241 -7.79 -26.40 0.57
C CYS A 241 -7.28 -26.67 -0.86
N PRO A 242 -8.13 -26.49 -1.90
CA PRO A 242 -7.73 -26.73 -3.29
C PRO A 242 -6.93 -25.59 -3.95
N ILE A 243 -6.62 -24.50 -3.24
CA ILE A 243 -5.84 -23.38 -3.77
C ILE A 243 -4.37 -23.82 -3.78
N PRO A 244 -3.68 -23.87 -4.94
CA PRO A 244 -2.26 -24.18 -4.98
C PRO A 244 -1.41 -23.10 -4.31
N TRP A 245 -0.35 -23.50 -3.61
CA TRP A 245 0.50 -22.59 -2.88
C TRP A 245 1.18 -21.51 -3.75
N ASP A 246 1.41 -21.75 -5.02
CA ASP A 246 1.94 -20.78 -5.97
C ASP A 246 0.97 -19.59 -6.28
N TYR A 247 -0.29 -19.67 -5.84
CA TYR A 247 -1.25 -18.57 -5.85
C TYR A 247 -1.23 -17.74 -4.56
N VAL A 248 -0.46 -18.14 -3.54
CA VAL A 248 -0.52 -17.56 -2.20
C VAL A 248 0.77 -16.81 -1.89
N MET A 249 0.63 -15.60 -1.35
CA MET A 249 1.61 -14.91 -0.53
C MET A 249 1.04 -14.79 0.88
N ALA A 250 1.81 -15.13 1.89
CA ALA A 250 1.32 -15.13 3.26
C ALA A 250 1.55 -13.78 3.96
N TYR A 251 0.47 -13.19 4.49
CA TYR A 251 0.56 -12.05 5.40
C TYR A 251 0.70 -12.57 6.83
N ILE A 252 1.79 -12.20 7.51
CA ILE A 252 2.17 -12.74 8.81
C ILE A 252 2.85 -11.65 9.65
N ARG A 253 2.85 -11.78 10.97
CA ARG A 253 3.63 -10.89 11.85
C ARG A 253 5.13 -11.19 11.74
N LEU A 254 5.98 -10.24 12.18
CA LEU A 254 7.43 -10.46 12.27
C LEU A 254 7.74 -11.73 13.08
N SER A 255 8.69 -12.53 12.58
CA SER A 255 9.16 -13.76 13.20
C SER A 255 10.05 -13.48 14.42
N VAL A 256 9.43 -13.06 15.52
CA VAL A 256 10.09 -12.91 16.83
C VAL A 256 9.62 -13.96 17.85
N ASP A 257 8.64 -14.77 17.46
CA ASP A 257 7.98 -15.80 18.26
C ASP A 257 8.36 -17.18 17.69
N PRO A 258 8.80 -18.14 18.52
CA PRO A 258 9.10 -19.50 18.05
C PRO A 258 7.95 -20.21 17.33
N GLU A 259 6.70 -19.95 17.74
CA GLU A 259 5.51 -20.50 17.06
C GLU A 259 5.36 -19.93 15.65
N LEU A 260 5.65 -18.65 15.45
CA LEU A 260 5.67 -18.03 14.14
C LEU A 260 6.81 -18.55 13.28
N GLN A 261 7.98 -18.87 13.87
CA GLN A 261 9.10 -19.42 13.13
C GLN A 261 8.72 -20.76 12.48
N GLU A 262 7.98 -21.64 13.19
CA GLU A 262 7.48 -22.88 12.59
C GLU A 262 6.59 -22.60 11.38
N VAL A 263 5.70 -21.60 11.46
CA VAL A 263 4.82 -21.23 10.33
C VAL A 263 5.61 -20.68 9.15
N TYR A 264 6.64 -19.85 9.40
CA TYR A 264 7.57 -19.40 8.37
C TYR A 264 8.24 -20.58 7.66
N ASP A 265 8.82 -21.50 8.41
CA ASP A 265 9.54 -22.67 7.85
C ASP A 265 8.60 -23.53 6.98
N LEU A 266 7.35 -23.72 7.42
CA LEU A 266 6.33 -24.45 6.66
C LEU A 266 5.94 -23.73 5.36
N LEU A 267 5.73 -22.42 5.40
CA LEU A 267 5.41 -21.61 4.21
C LEU A 267 6.56 -21.61 3.23
N HIS A 268 7.79 -21.40 3.69
CA HIS A 268 8.99 -21.45 2.85
C HIS A 268 9.19 -22.82 2.21
N ALA A 269 8.91 -23.92 2.92
CA ALA A 269 8.95 -25.27 2.36
C ALA A 269 7.93 -25.48 1.22
N ARG A 270 6.89 -24.63 1.14
CA ARG A 270 5.89 -24.62 0.05
C ARG A 270 6.22 -23.59 -1.04
N GLY A 271 7.35 -22.88 -0.94
CA GLY A 271 7.72 -21.82 -1.89
C GLY A 271 6.96 -20.51 -1.68
N VAL A 272 6.31 -20.32 -0.52
CA VAL A 272 5.48 -19.16 -0.21
C VAL A 272 6.30 -18.11 0.51
N SER A 273 6.36 -16.91 -0.05
CA SER A 273 6.93 -15.74 0.63
C SER A 273 5.99 -15.20 1.69
N THR A 274 6.58 -14.60 2.72
CA THR A 274 5.89 -14.01 3.85
C THR A 274 6.01 -12.50 3.83
N MET A 275 4.89 -11.78 4.05
CA MET A 275 4.86 -10.33 4.19
C MET A 275 4.46 -9.92 5.60
N THR A 276 5.18 -8.96 6.17
CA THR A 276 4.83 -8.34 7.43
C THR A 276 4.58 -6.85 7.26
N SER A 277 3.57 -6.30 7.96
CA SER A 277 3.32 -4.87 8.00
C SER A 277 3.92 -4.24 9.24
N ILE A 278 4.64 -3.15 9.05
CA ILE A 278 5.19 -2.31 10.11
C ILE A 278 4.45 -0.98 10.27
N THR A 279 3.35 -0.80 9.53
CA THR A 279 2.52 0.42 9.54
C THR A 279 1.92 0.73 10.92
N GLY A 280 1.63 -0.30 11.71
CA GLY A 280 1.13 -0.19 13.09
C GLY A 280 2.20 -0.04 14.17
N SER A 281 3.48 -0.23 13.84
CA SER A 281 4.61 -0.29 14.77
C SER A 281 5.71 0.71 14.41
N SER A 282 6.70 0.29 13.63
CA SER A 282 7.90 1.10 13.33
C SER A 282 7.57 2.41 12.60
N ASP A 283 6.56 2.43 11.74
CA ASP A 283 6.10 3.65 11.05
C ASP A 283 5.49 4.69 12.01
N LYS A 284 5.01 4.28 13.19
CA LYS A 284 4.47 5.20 14.20
C LYS A 284 5.55 5.97 14.96
N VAL A 285 6.81 5.62 14.81
CA VAL A 285 7.93 6.33 15.42
C VAL A 285 8.12 7.66 14.70
N LYS A 286 7.84 8.76 15.43
CA LYS A 286 7.81 10.11 14.83
C LYS A 286 9.17 10.62 14.41
N ASN A 287 10.22 10.34 15.22
CA ASN A 287 11.58 10.80 14.92
C ASN A 287 12.16 9.94 13.79
N PRO A 288 12.58 10.52 12.64
CA PRO A 288 13.09 9.76 11.52
C PRO A 288 14.35 8.93 11.82
N ARG A 289 15.24 9.41 12.72
CA ARG A 289 16.45 8.68 13.13
C ARG A 289 16.10 7.43 13.93
N ASP A 290 15.17 7.57 14.89
CA ASP A 290 14.73 6.46 15.73
C ASP A 290 13.92 5.45 14.89
N ARG A 291 13.09 5.94 13.97
CA ARG A 291 12.35 5.12 13.01
C ARG A 291 13.29 4.29 12.13
N ARG A 292 14.37 4.90 11.61
CA ARG A 292 15.40 4.17 10.86
C ARG A 292 16.03 3.03 11.67
N VAL A 293 16.26 3.22 12.97
CA VAL A 293 16.75 2.15 13.86
C VAL A 293 15.72 1.01 13.96
N CYS A 294 14.43 1.35 14.06
CA CYS A 294 13.36 0.36 14.05
C CYS A 294 13.32 -0.42 12.72
N TYR A 295 13.46 0.25 11.57
CA TYR A 295 13.52 -0.40 10.26
C TYR A 295 14.70 -1.37 10.13
N LEU A 296 15.89 -0.98 10.60
CA LEU A 296 17.05 -1.87 10.61
C LEU A 296 16.82 -3.12 11.48
N ARG A 297 16.15 -2.96 12.64
CA ARG A 297 15.76 -4.10 13.48
C ARG A 297 14.77 -5.02 12.77
N ASP A 298 13.77 -4.43 12.11
CA ASP A 298 12.76 -5.20 11.39
C ASP A 298 13.37 -5.95 10.20
N LEU A 299 14.30 -5.33 9.46
CA LEU A 299 15.04 -5.99 8.37
C LEU A 299 15.94 -7.12 8.86
N VAL A 300 16.57 -6.98 10.04
CA VAL A 300 17.41 -8.02 10.67
C VAL A 300 16.59 -9.26 11.09
N SER A 301 15.27 -9.14 11.20
CA SER A 301 14.37 -10.29 11.41
C SER A 301 14.08 -11.07 10.12
N GLU A 302 14.68 -10.68 9.01
CA GLU A 302 14.66 -11.34 7.69
C GLU A 302 13.27 -11.68 7.13
N PRO A 303 12.30 -10.75 7.13
CA PRO A 303 11.07 -10.96 6.40
C PRO A 303 11.37 -11.09 4.89
N ASP A 304 10.54 -11.81 4.13
CA ASP A 304 10.71 -11.81 2.67
C ASP A 304 10.18 -10.51 2.09
N LEU A 305 9.06 -10.01 2.62
CA LEU A 305 8.46 -8.75 2.24
C LEU A 305 8.12 -7.90 3.48
N ILE A 306 8.28 -6.59 3.36
CA ILE A 306 7.93 -5.61 4.38
C ILE A 306 6.96 -4.57 3.83
N GLU A 307 5.83 -4.36 4.50
CA GLU A 307 4.86 -3.33 4.14
C GLU A 307 5.00 -2.11 5.06
N THR A 308 5.11 -0.92 4.47
CA THR A 308 5.36 0.34 5.17
C THR A 308 4.59 1.51 4.55
N ASP A 309 4.21 2.49 5.40
CA ASP A 309 3.69 3.80 4.95
C ASP A 309 4.77 4.62 4.21
N TYR A 310 6.06 4.34 4.46
CA TYR A 310 7.18 5.16 4.01
C TYR A 310 8.22 4.38 3.19
N PRO A 311 7.84 3.75 2.09
CA PRO A 311 8.75 2.89 1.31
C PRO A 311 10.01 3.63 0.85
N SER A 312 9.94 4.92 0.56
CA SER A 312 11.10 5.73 0.17
C SER A 312 12.21 5.80 1.23
N GLU A 313 11.88 5.59 2.51
CA GLU A 313 12.87 5.57 3.58
C GLU A 313 13.72 4.27 3.59
N PHE A 314 13.33 3.28 2.77
CA PHE A 314 14.09 2.04 2.57
C PHE A 314 15.07 2.11 1.40
N ALA A 315 15.07 3.17 0.60
CA ALA A 315 15.88 3.28 -0.60
C ALA A 315 17.40 3.13 -0.35
N ASP A 316 17.87 3.59 0.82
CA ASP A 316 19.28 3.54 1.25
C ASP A 316 19.51 2.59 2.43
N LEU A 317 18.55 1.71 2.74
CA LEU A 317 18.69 0.65 3.74
C LEU A 317 19.21 -0.64 3.09
N PRO A 318 20.00 -1.45 3.83
CA PRO A 318 20.42 -2.76 3.37
C PRO A 318 19.18 -3.68 3.23
N ARG A 319 19.05 -4.31 2.06
CA ARG A 319 17.92 -5.22 1.76
C ARG A 319 18.39 -6.56 1.21
N SER A 320 19.64 -6.66 0.75
CA SER A 320 20.19 -7.94 0.35
C SER A 320 20.48 -8.81 1.57
N ARG A 321 20.27 -10.12 1.45
CA ARG A 321 20.57 -11.08 2.52
C ARG A 321 22.00 -10.95 3.01
N ALA A 322 22.95 -10.77 2.10
CA ALA A 322 24.37 -10.59 2.45
C ALA A 322 24.60 -9.34 3.33
N GLU A 323 23.97 -8.21 3.03
CA GLU A 323 24.07 -7.00 3.84
C GLU A 323 23.42 -7.18 5.22
N ILE A 324 22.27 -7.87 5.27
CA ILE A 324 21.55 -8.17 6.51
C ILE A 324 22.40 -9.08 7.41
N HIS A 325 22.95 -10.17 6.87
CA HIS A 325 23.84 -11.07 7.62
C HIS A 325 25.09 -10.32 8.14
N ALA A 326 25.68 -9.43 7.32
CA ALA A 326 26.79 -8.59 7.78
C ALA A 326 26.40 -7.61 8.90
N LEU A 327 25.15 -7.18 8.98
CA LEU A 327 24.63 -6.39 10.11
C LEU A 327 24.46 -7.24 11.36
N GLN A 328 23.92 -8.45 11.23
CA GLN A 328 23.75 -9.41 12.34
C GLN A 328 25.12 -9.76 12.96
N ASP A 329 26.10 -10.09 12.14
CA ASP A 329 27.47 -10.41 12.59
C ASP A 329 28.11 -9.26 13.36
N ARG A 330 28.02 -8.03 12.84
CA ARG A 330 28.52 -6.82 13.53
C ARG A 330 27.84 -6.60 14.88
N ALA A 331 26.53 -6.85 14.96
CA ALA A 331 25.76 -6.72 16.20
C ALA A 331 26.21 -7.77 17.26
N ILE A 332 26.47 -9.01 16.81
CA ILE A 332 26.97 -10.11 17.66
C ILE A 332 28.38 -9.78 18.17
N GLU A 333 29.29 -9.34 17.30
CA GLU A 333 30.66 -8.95 17.66
C GLU A 333 30.67 -7.77 18.64
N GLY A 334 29.85 -6.73 18.37
CA GLY A 334 29.68 -5.58 19.26
C GLY A 334 29.21 -5.99 20.66
N ASN A 335 28.22 -6.90 20.73
CA ASN A 335 27.73 -7.44 22.00
C ASN A 335 28.80 -8.27 22.75
N ARG A 336 29.60 -9.08 22.04
CA ARG A 336 30.71 -9.83 22.63
C ARG A 336 31.79 -8.91 23.19
N ALA A 337 32.17 -7.89 22.43
CA ALA A 337 33.15 -6.88 22.86
C ALA A 337 32.68 -6.09 24.09
N PHE A 338 31.38 -5.68 24.10
CA PHE A 338 30.76 -4.99 25.23
C PHE A 338 30.74 -5.84 26.52
N LYS A 339 30.35 -7.13 26.40
CA LYS A 339 30.39 -8.09 27.53
C LYS A 339 31.82 -8.30 28.03
N ALA A 340 32.80 -8.45 27.13
CA ALA A 340 34.20 -8.61 27.48
C ALA A 340 34.81 -7.36 28.17
N GLY A 341 34.41 -6.16 27.72
CA GLY A 341 34.78 -4.89 28.33
C GLY A 341 34.22 -4.73 29.75
N LYS A 342 32.95 -5.10 29.99
CA LYS A 342 32.34 -5.11 31.33
C LYS A 342 33.02 -6.10 32.28
N MET A 343 33.40 -7.29 31.80
CA MET A 343 34.15 -8.28 32.61
C MET A 343 35.54 -7.80 33.02
N LYS A 344 36.22 -6.99 32.18
CA LYS A 344 37.52 -6.37 32.53
C LYS A 344 37.38 -5.22 33.53
N GLY A 345 36.24 -4.47 33.47
CA GLY A 345 35.97 -3.37 34.40
C GLY A 345 35.63 -3.82 35.83
N THR A 346 35.04 -5.00 35.98
CA THR A 346 34.69 -5.56 37.32
C THR A 346 35.86 -6.22 38.05
N LYS A 347 37.03 -6.45 37.39
CA LYS A 347 38.24 -6.99 38.02
C LYS A 347 39.23 -5.89 38.52
N ARG A 348 38.86 -4.61 38.43
CA ARG A 348 39.71 -3.49 38.87
C ARG A 348 39.08 -2.72 40.04
N LYS A 349 38.38 -3.39 40.93
CA LYS A 349 38.02 -2.81 42.26
C LYS A 349 38.41 -3.77 43.35
#